data_87467937add1e92a58fed14f8cbed572
#
_entry.id   87467937add1e92a58fed14f8cbed572
#
_cell.length_a   1.000
_cell.length_b   1.000
_cell.length_c   1.000
_cell.angle_alpha   90.00
_cell.angle_beta   90.00
_cell.angle_gamma   90.00
#
_symmetry.space_group_name_H-M   'P 1'
#
loop_
_entity.id
_entity.type
_entity.pdbx_description
1 polymer ?
#
loop_
_entity_poly.entity_id
_entity_poly.type
_entity_poly.pdbx_seq_one_letter_code
_entity_poly.pdbx_strand_id
1 'polypeptide(L)'
;MPTQPTIARIWRGRTRAETADSYEVYIKAEGIPPLEKTALGVQLFREDREQETWFTTISYWSNLDAMTAFTKGEPTKVHHLDRDAEFLIELPARIAIHRILLDRQGLR
;
A
#
# COMPACT_ATOMS: atom_id res chain seq x y z
N MET A 1 -12.07 -9.10 22.14
CA MET A 1 -12.37 -9.37 20.72
C MET A 1 -11.37 -8.63 19.85
N PRO A 2 -10.72 -9.30 18.92
CA PRO A 2 -9.85 -8.58 18.01
C PRO A 2 -10.68 -7.67 17.10
N THR A 3 -10.13 -6.49 16.80
CA THR A 3 -10.76 -5.56 15.88
C THR A 3 -10.72 -6.11 14.47
N GLN A 4 -11.85 -6.11 13.80
CA GLN A 4 -11.93 -6.54 12.40
C GLN A 4 -11.74 -5.34 11.48
N PRO A 5 -10.98 -5.49 10.41
CA PRO A 5 -10.87 -4.42 9.44
C PRO A 5 -12.17 -4.24 8.67
N THR A 6 -12.53 -3.00 8.39
CA THR A 6 -13.69 -2.67 7.56
C THR A 6 -13.30 -1.94 6.29
N ILE A 7 -12.08 -1.43 6.22
CA ILE A 7 -11.61 -0.60 5.12
C ILE A 7 -10.24 -1.10 4.63
N ALA A 8 -10.07 -1.15 3.31
CA ALA A 8 -8.80 -1.40 2.67
C ALA A 8 -8.33 -0.12 1.97
N ARG A 9 -7.09 0.27 2.24
CA ARG A 9 -6.43 1.39 1.60
C ARG A 9 -5.42 0.82 0.60
N ILE A 10 -5.56 1.20 -0.66
CA ILE A 10 -4.83 0.57 -1.76
C ILE A 10 -3.96 1.61 -2.48
N TRP A 11 -2.66 1.36 -2.45
CA TRP A 11 -1.67 2.15 -3.19
C TRP A 11 -1.15 1.29 -4.35
N ARG A 12 -1.00 1.90 -5.53
CA ARG A 12 -0.40 1.22 -6.68
C ARG A 12 0.62 2.13 -7.34
N GLY A 13 1.78 1.54 -7.67
CA GLY A 13 2.81 2.23 -8.43
C GLY A 13 3.52 1.25 -9.33
N ARG A 14 4.21 1.75 -10.35
CA ARG A 14 4.93 0.90 -11.30
C ARG A 14 6.33 1.39 -11.54
N THR A 15 7.23 0.44 -11.72
CA THR A 15 8.62 0.70 -12.05
C THR A 15 8.94 0.10 -13.42
N ARG A 16 10.09 0.45 -13.96
CA ARG A 16 10.65 -0.31 -15.05
C ARG A 16 11.06 -1.69 -14.55
N ALA A 17 11.03 -2.68 -15.42
CA ALA A 17 11.36 -4.04 -15.04
C ALA A 17 12.77 -4.16 -14.46
N GLU A 18 13.74 -3.44 -15.03
CA GLU A 18 15.14 -3.53 -14.60
C GLU A 18 15.43 -2.93 -13.23
N THR A 19 14.54 -2.10 -12.69
CA THR A 19 14.72 -1.51 -11.36
C THR A 19 13.77 -2.07 -10.32
N ALA A 20 12.93 -3.04 -10.71
CA ALA A 20 11.89 -3.57 -9.84
C ALA A 20 12.45 -4.23 -8.57
N ASP A 21 13.52 -5.02 -8.70
CA ASP A 21 14.11 -5.68 -7.54
C ASP A 21 14.65 -4.67 -6.53
N SER A 22 15.29 -3.61 -7.01
CA SER A 22 15.81 -2.56 -6.13
C SER A 22 14.67 -1.82 -5.43
N TYR A 23 13.58 -1.56 -6.15
CA TYR A 23 12.43 -0.90 -5.56
C TYR A 23 11.75 -1.79 -4.52
N GLU A 24 11.69 -3.09 -4.76
CA GLU A 24 11.12 -4.01 -3.79
C GLU A 24 11.87 -3.93 -2.46
N VAL A 25 13.21 -3.92 -2.49
CA VAL A 25 14.02 -3.79 -1.28
C VAL A 25 13.71 -2.46 -0.59
N TYR A 26 13.64 -1.38 -1.36
CA TYR A 26 13.41 -0.05 -0.83
C TYR A 26 12.03 0.08 -0.17
N ILE A 27 10.98 -0.37 -0.84
CA ILE A 27 9.62 -0.23 -0.29
C ILE A 27 9.42 -1.10 0.95
N LYS A 28 10.03 -2.27 1.01
CA LYS A 28 9.99 -3.12 2.20
C LYS A 28 10.70 -2.47 3.39
N ALA A 29 11.77 -1.75 3.13
CA ALA A 29 12.55 -1.11 4.19
C ALA A 29 11.94 0.20 4.67
N GLU A 30 11.38 1.00 3.77
CA GLU A 30 10.96 2.36 4.09
C GLU A 30 9.45 2.58 4.06
N GLY A 31 8.74 1.86 3.20
CA GLY A 31 7.29 2.09 3.03
C GLY A 31 6.41 1.25 3.93
N ILE A 32 6.79 0.01 4.16
CA ILE A 32 5.95 -0.93 4.88
C ILE A 32 5.97 -0.73 6.40
N PRO A 33 7.15 -0.53 7.06
CA PRO A 33 7.18 -0.44 8.52
C PRO A 33 6.25 0.60 9.15
N PRO A 34 6.12 1.83 8.61
CA PRO A 34 5.16 2.77 9.18
C PRO A 34 3.72 2.27 9.15
N LEU A 35 3.33 1.53 8.10
CA LEU A 35 1.99 0.95 8.00
C LEU A 35 1.80 -0.18 9.00
N GLU A 36 2.81 -1.01 9.20
CA GLU A 36 2.73 -2.11 10.15
C GLU A 36 2.49 -1.63 11.58
N LYS A 37 2.96 -0.43 11.92
CA LYS A 37 2.80 0.14 13.25
C LYS A 37 1.39 0.60 13.54
N THR A 38 0.61 0.96 12.51
CA THR A 38 -0.67 1.63 12.70
C THR A 38 -1.85 0.88 12.10
N ALA A 39 -1.65 0.20 10.98
CA ALA A 39 -2.73 -0.56 10.33
C ALA A 39 -2.96 -1.89 11.03
N LEU A 40 -4.13 -2.47 10.85
CA LEU A 40 -4.45 -3.80 11.36
C LEU A 40 -3.73 -4.91 10.57
N GLY A 41 -3.38 -4.63 9.33
CA GLY A 41 -2.63 -5.55 8.49
C GLY A 41 -2.12 -4.82 7.27
N VAL A 42 -1.12 -5.40 6.63
CA VAL A 42 -0.55 -4.84 5.41
C VAL A 42 -0.10 -5.98 4.49
N GLN A 43 -0.29 -5.78 3.20
CA GLN A 43 0.17 -6.71 2.18
C GLN A 43 0.85 -5.93 1.07
N LEU A 44 1.90 -6.51 0.53
CA LEU A 44 2.59 -5.95 -0.63
C LEU A 44 2.54 -6.99 -1.73
N PHE A 45 2.07 -6.57 -2.90
CA PHE A 45 1.96 -7.43 -4.07
C PHE A 45 2.86 -6.92 -5.18
N ARG A 46 3.34 -7.85 -6.01
CA ARG A 46 4.16 -7.53 -7.15
C ARG A 46 3.64 -8.28 -8.37
N GLU A 47 3.46 -7.57 -9.47
CA GLU A 47 3.09 -8.17 -10.75
C GLU A 47 4.13 -7.79 -11.79
N ASP A 48 4.91 -8.77 -12.26
CA ASP A 48 5.92 -8.54 -13.28
C ASP A 48 5.30 -8.62 -14.67
N ARG A 49 5.50 -7.58 -15.45
CA ARG A 49 5.13 -7.53 -16.86
C ARG A 49 6.38 -7.40 -17.70
N GLU A 50 6.25 -7.46 -19.02
CA GLU A 50 7.40 -7.50 -19.90
C GLU A 50 8.36 -6.31 -19.72
N GLN A 51 7.83 -5.11 -19.66
CA GLN A 51 8.64 -3.89 -19.58
C GLN A 51 8.50 -3.12 -18.29
N GLU A 52 7.55 -3.49 -17.46
CA GLU A 52 7.30 -2.79 -16.21
C GLU A 52 6.84 -3.77 -15.13
N THR A 53 6.97 -3.34 -13.89
CA THR A 53 6.51 -4.11 -12.73
C THR A 53 5.57 -3.24 -11.91
N TRP A 54 4.42 -3.79 -11.56
CA TRP A 54 3.44 -3.13 -10.72
C TRP A 54 3.60 -3.59 -9.27
N PHE A 55 3.56 -2.63 -8.37
CA PHE A 55 3.54 -2.88 -6.93
C PHE A 55 2.22 -2.39 -6.37
N THR A 56 1.60 -3.20 -5.52
CA THR A 56 0.35 -2.84 -4.85
C THR A 56 0.53 -3.05 -3.36
N THR A 57 0.27 -2.01 -2.58
CA THR A 57 0.28 -2.09 -1.11
C THR A 57 -1.14 -1.94 -0.63
N ILE A 58 -1.63 -2.93 0.11
CA ILE A 58 -2.95 -2.86 0.72
C ILE A 58 -2.77 -2.83 2.23
N SER A 59 -3.35 -1.83 2.87
CA SER A 59 -3.39 -1.73 4.32
C SER A 59 -4.83 -1.77 4.80
N TYR A 60 -5.04 -2.37 5.96
CA TYR A 60 -6.37 -2.65 6.50
C TYR A 60 -6.59 -1.87 7.79
N TRP A 61 -7.79 -1.30 7.93
CA TRP A 61 -8.09 -0.36 9.00
C TRP A 61 -9.46 -0.65 9.61
N SER A 62 -9.59 -0.37 10.91
CA SER A 62 -10.85 -0.60 11.61
C SER A 62 -11.96 0.35 11.15
N ASN A 63 -11.59 1.58 10.80
CA ASN A 63 -12.52 2.59 10.32
C ASN A 63 -11.74 3.72 9.64
N LEU A 64 -12.50 4.66 9.06
CA LEU A 64 -11.90 5.78 8.34
C LEU A 64 -11.11 6.71 9.27
N ASP A 65 -11.58 6.89 10.49
CA ASP A 65 -10.90 7.78 11.45
C ASP A 65 -9.50 7.27 11.80
N ALA A 66 -9.36 5.95 12.00
CA ALA A 66 -8.06 5.35 12.28
C ALA A 66 -7.09 5.56 11.12
N MET A 67 -7.58 5.42 9.89
CA MET A 67 -6.78 5.65 8.70
C MET A 67 -6.45 7.14 8.53
N THR A 68 -7.40 8.01 8.81
CA THR A 68 -7.21 9.46 8.70
C THR A 68 -6.13 9.94 9.67
N ALA A 69 -6.04 9.34 10.85
CA ALA A 69 -4.96 9.66 11.79
C ALA A 69 -3.58 9.36 11.20
N PHE A 70 -3.45 8.26 10.42
CA PHE A 70 -2.21 7.93 9.72
C PHE A 70 -1.93 8.93 8.59
N THR A 71 -2.95 9.31 7.83
CA THR A 71 -2.79 10.19 6.66
C THR A 71 -2.83 11.68 7.01
N LYS A 72 -3.00 12.00 8.27
CA LYS A 72 -3.05 13.38 8.78
C LYS A 72 -4.14 14.22 8.11
N GLY A 73 -5.34 13.66 8.03
CA GLY A 73 -6.53 14.38 7.64
C GLY A 73 -7.04 14.15 6.24
N GLU A 74 -6.24 13.57 5.34
CA GLU A 74 -6.67 13.29 3.97
C GLU A 74 -6.52 11.82 3.63
N PRO A 75 -7.63 11.04 3.68
CA PRO A 75 -7.55 9.59 3.50
C PRO A 75 -6.98 9.14 2.16
N THR A 76 -7.23 9.91 1.09
CA THR A 76 -6.74 9.55 -0.25
C THR A 76 -5.39 10.14 -0.58
N LYS A 77 -4.77 10.85 0.36
CA LYS A 77 -3.46 11.47 0.13
C LYS A 77 -2.37 10.40 0.02
N VAL A 78 -1.53 10.53 -0.99
CA VAL A 78 -0.38 9.67 -1.17
C VAL A 78 0.79 10.24 -0.39
N HIS A 79 1.43 9.38 0.40
CA HIS A 79 2.67 9.73 1.09
C HIS A 79 3.82 9.14 0.28
N HIS A 80 4.43 9.97 -0.56
CA HIS A 80 5.57 9.52 -1.36
C HIS A 80 6.79 9.34 -0.48
N LEU A 81 7.53 8.26 -0.71
CA LEU A 81 8.83 8.07 -0.08
C LEU A 81 9.86 8.93 -0.81
N ASP A 82 10.94 9.28 -0.12
CA ASP A 82 11.94 10.22 -0.65
C ASP A 82 12.50 9.82 -2.01
N ARG A 83 12.65 8.51 -2.26
CA ARG A 83 13.23 8.02 -3.49
C ARG A 83 12.21 7.46 -4.48
N ASP A 84 10.91 7.62 -4.20
CA ASP A 84 9.90 7.10 -5.12
C ASP A 84 10.05 7.65 -6.54
N ALA A 85 10.38 8.95 -6.67
CA ALA A 85 10.55 9.57 -7.99
C ALA A 85 11.70 8.96 -8.81
N GLU A 86 12.68 8.34 -8.15
CA GLU A 86 13.79 7.70 -8.85
C GLU A 86 13.39 6.36 -9.46
N PHE A 87 12.43 5.67 -8.86
CA PHE A 87 12.03 4.32 -9.25
C PHE A 87 10.75 4.29 -10.05
N LEU A 88 9.75 5.10 -9.65
CA LEU A 88 8.42 5.02 -10.24
C LEU A 88 8.37 5.73 -11.58
N ILE A 89 7.72 5.10 -12.55
CA ILE A 89 7.52 5.68 -13.88
C ILE A 89 6.71 6.95 -13.77
N GLU A 90 5.74 6.95 -12.84
CA GLU A 90 4.97 8.13 -12.50
C GLU A 90 4.61 8.05 -11.02
N LEU A 91 4.46 9.20 -10.36
CA LEU A 91 4.03 9.21 -8.98
C LEU A 91 2.51 9.09 -8.92
N PRO A 92 1.96 8.11 -8.16
CA PRO A 92 0.52 7.97 -8.04
C PRO A 92 -0.09 9.24 -7.44
N ALA A 93 -1.19 9.71 -8.01
CA ALA A 93 -1.85 10.92 -7.56
C ALA A 93 -2.76 10.69 -6.36
N ARG A 94 -3.34 9.50 -6.25
CA ARG A 94 -4.32 9.18 -5.22
C ARG A 94 -4.23 7.73 -4.77
N ILE A 95 -4.79 7.50 -3.59
CA ILE A 95 -4.98 6.17 -3.01
C ILE A 95 -6.45 5.78 -3.21
N ALA A 96 -6.70 4.51 -3.48
CA ALA A 96 -8.06 3.98 -3.50
C ALA A 96 -8.44 3.50 -2.10
N ILE A 97 -9.70 3.73 -1.72
CA ILE A 97 -10.24 3.30 -0.44
C ILE A 97 -11.47 2.47 -0.72
N HIS A 98 -11.45 1.21 -0.28
CA HIS A 98 -12.54 0.29 -0.49
C HIS A 98 -13.11 -0.17 0.84
N ARG A 99 -14.44 -0.32 0.91
CA ARG A 99 -15.07 -0.98 2.04
C ARG A 99 -14.94 -2.48 1.85
N ILE A 100 -14.63 -3.17 2.93
CA ILE A 100 -14.56 -4.63 2.91
C ILE A 100 -15.96 -5.17 3.14
N LEU A 101 -16.52 -5.81 2.13
CA LEU A 101 -17.87 -6.36 2.21
C LEU A 101 -17.88 -7.82 2.63
N LEU A 102 -16.80 -8.52 2.38
CA LEU A 102 -16.66 -9.93 2.69
C LEU A 102 -15.18 -10.22 2.89
N ASP A 103 -14.87 -10.85 4.00
CA ASP A 103 -13.50 -11.20 4.34
C ASP A 103 -13.46 -12.63 4.86
N ARG A 104 -13.29 -13.57 3.96
CA ARG A 104 -13.14 -15.00 4.26
C ARG A 104 -11.82 -15.48 3.71
N GLN A 105 -10.88 -15.69 4.60
CA GLN A 105 -9.60 -16.22 4.18
C GLN A 105 -9.65 -17.72 4.26
N GLY A 106 -9.83 -18.35 3.13
CA GLY A 106 -9.87 -19.81 3.03
C GLY A 106 -8.51 -20.46 3.08
N LEU A 107 -7.50 -19.75 3.49
CA LEU A 107 -6.15 -20.27 3.60
C LEU A 107 -6.02 -21.13 4.85
N ARG A 108 -5.75 -22.40 4.65
CA ARG A 108 -5.67 -23.39 5.72
C ARG A 108 -4.40 -24.19 5.64
#